data_4620446c1864faf0c7a65e3c7f5f8957
#
_entry.id   4620446c1864faf0c7a65e3c7f5f8957
#
_cell.length_a   1.000
_cell.length_b   1.000
_cell.length_c   1.000
_cell.angle_alpha   90.00
_cell.angle_beta   90.00
_cell.angle_gamma   90.00
#
_symmetry.space_group_name_H-M   'P 1'
#
loop_
_entity.id
_entity.type
_entity.pdbx_description
1 polymer ?
#
loop_
_entity_poly.entity_id
_entity_poly.type
_entity_poly.pdbx_seq_one_letter_code
_entity_poly.pdbx_strand_id
1 'polypeptide(L)'
;MNERYFAVVAAIVLACSLVGAVVSATDESQQDESVADWSADVPDVHDVAEPPDDGVATLGDREFDSVQAAVDAAGPGDTIVLEGRFDERVTVDTPGVTLEALERDGAVIDGGEGGTVVEIVADDVTLEGVWIRNSGYDKNVDDSGVFVNGSNATLSALRVTDVAFGVWIGSVDGATVEDTIIAGREDVPTAQRGNGIHLWETTDAELTNNSITIVRDGIYYQWAEGVVAEGNTMWNMRYGVHYMYSNDNRLENNVAFDNDVGFALMVSSELTMRDNVAVNNDGTSGHGILLKDVEDSEIVGNELVGNDNGLFVYNALGNRLVDNLLLENDVGVHTTAGSSNELVAGNSFIRNGEAAFAETNSQLNWNGSERGNYWAEARTVDVDSDGIGDTRYRPAGTVERLVHERPQAAAFAESPAFDAVRMAESSFPVLESPGIVDQRPLADPPHDNWRDYYADHDH
;
A
#
# COMPACT_ATOMS: atom_id res chain seq x y z
N MET A 1 12.51 0.88 -40.80
CA MET A 1 13.70 1.44 -40.12
C MET A 1 14.74 1.74 -41.20
N ASN A 2 15.13 2.99 -41.36
CA ASN A 2 15.92 3.44 -42.53
C ASN A 2 17.39 3.04 -42.39
N GLU A 3 17.96 2.42 -43.44
CA GLU A 3 19.39 2.02 -43.52
C GLU A 3 20.39 3.15 -43.19
N ARG A 4 19.96 4.41 -43.17
CA ARG A 4 20.80 5.57 -42.80
C ARG A 4 21.08 5.64 -41.32
N TYR A 5 20.20 5.14 -40.44
CA TYR A 5 20.40 5.10 -38.99
C TYR A 5 21.45 4.05 -38.58
N PHE A 6 21.46 2.89 -39.26
CA PHE A 6 22.46 1.86 -39.01
C PHE A 6 23.88 2.31 -39.34
N ALA A 7 24.04 3.13 -40.38
CA ALA A 7 25.35 3.62 -40.79
C ALA A 7 25.97 4.65 -39.83
N VAL A 8 25.13 5.48 -39.18
CA VAL A 8 25.60 6.49 -38.19
C VAL A 8 25.98 5.80 -36.87
N VAL A 9 25.20 4.85 -36.41
CA VAL A 9 25.52 4.06 -35.19
C VAL A 9 26.77 3.21 -35.39
N ALA A 10 26.95 2.59 -36.58
CA ALA A 10 28.13 1.80 -36.88
C ALA A 10 29.41 2.67 -36.99
N ALA A 11 29.31 3.93 -37.47
CA ALA A 11 30.43 4.85 -37.55
C ALA A 11 30.90 5.36 -36.17
N ILE A 12 29.97 5.55 -35.23
CA ILE A 12 30.30 5.97 -33.85
C ILE A 12 30.98 4.80 -33.09
N VAL A 13 30.50 3.57 -33.27
CA VAL A 13 31.09 2.39 -32.64
C VAL A 13 32.53 2.12 -33.13
N LEU A 14 32.84 2.42 -34.40
CA LEU A 14 34.20 2.25 -34.92
C LEU A 14 35.16 3.35 -34.44
N ALA A 15 34.68 4.54 -34.12
CA ALA A 15 35.50 5.64 -33.65
C ALA A 15 35.92 5.49 -32.17
N CYS A 16 35.10 4.85 -31.35
CA CYS A 16 35.37 4.66 -29.92
C CYS A 16 36.30 3.50 -29.58
N SER A 17 36.57 2.60 -30.54
CA SER A 17 37.44 1.44 -30.33
C SER A 17 38.96 1.76 -30.32
N LEU A 18 39.34 3.03 -30.44
CA LEU A 18 40.77 3.47 -30.56
C LEU A 18 41.29 4.25 -29.38
N VAL A 19 40.53 4.48 -28.33
CA VAL A 19 41.01 5.16 -27.11
C VAL A 19 40.90 4.24 -25.91
N GLY A 20 41.87 3.36 -25.77
CA GLY A 20 42.07 2.57 -24.55
C GLY A 20 42.82 3.40 -23.51
N ALA A 21 42.13 3.97 -22.55
CA ALA A 21 42.71 4.45 -21.31
C ALA A 21 42.22 3.56 -20.17
N VAL A 22 43.12 2.79 -19.59
CA VAL A 22 42.88 2.04 -18.36
C VAL A 22 42.79 3.05 -17.22
N VAL A 23 41.58 3.29 -16.73
CA VAL A 23 41.37 3.89 -15.42
C VAL A 23 41.13 2.72 -14.47
N SER A 24 42.10 2.43 -13.61
CA SER A 24 41.89 1.53 -12.48
C SER A 24 40.93 2.21 -11.49
N ALA A 25 39.68 1.78 -11.49
CA ALA A 25 38.76 2.06 -10.40
C ALA A 25 39.29 1.35 -9.15
N THR A 26 39.49 2.09 -8.10
CA THR A 26 39.65 1.54 -6.75
C THR A 26 38.27 1.06 -6.33
N ASP A 27 38.15 -0.25 -6.23
CA ASP A 27 37.02 -0.96 -5.67
C ASP A 27 36.92 -0.58 -4.18
N GLU A 28 36.10 0.42 -3.85
CA GLU A 28 35.57 0.52 -2.51
C GLU A 28 34.55 -0.60 -2.39
N SER A 29 34.86 -1.61 -1.59
CA SER A 29 33.95 -2.66 -1.20
C SER A 29 32.69 -2.02 -0.64
N GLN A 30 31.65 -1.85 -1.49
CA GLN A 30 30.29 -1.66 -0.99
C GLN A 30 29.95 -2.92 -0.19
N GLN A 31 29.82 -2.78 1.13
CA GLN A 31 29.13 -3.78 1.92
C GLN A 31 27.75 -3.91 1.29
N ASP A 32 27.32 -5.14 1.07
CA ASP A 32 25.93 -5.48 0.72
C ASP A 32 25.02 -5.10 1.91
N GLU A 33 24.73 -3.82 2.05
CA GLU A 33 23.65 -3.33 2.91
C GLU A 33 22.36 -3.54 2.11
N SER A 34 21.52 -4.46 2.54
CA SER A 34 20.17 -4.69 1.97
C SER A 34 19.12 -4.31 2.99
N VAL A 35 17.96 -3.87 2.52
CA VAL A 35 16.77 -3.55 3.36
C VAL A 35 16.12 -4.83 3.92
N ALA A 36 16.76 -5.99 3.82
CA ALA A 36 16.18 -7.31 4.01
C ALA A 36 15.59 -7.60 5.40
N ASP A 37 15.92 -6.83 6.43
CA ASP A 37 15.50 -7.08 7.81
C ASP A 37 14.55 -6.00 8.38
N TRP A 38 13.90 -5.20 7.51
CA TRP A 38 12.92 -4.22 7.96
C TRP A 38 11.68 -4.92 8.53
N SER A 39 11.22 -4.51 9.70
CA SER A 39 9.99 -4.99 10.33
C SER A 39 9.25 -3.84 11.02
N ALA A 40 7.92 -3.87 10.95
CA ALA A 40 7.10 -3.00 11.76
C ALA A 40 6.86 -3.61 13.14
N ASP A 41 6.68 -2.77 14.15
CA ASP A 41 6.17 -3.20 15.46
C ASP A 41 4.68 -3.53 15.30
N VAL A 42 4.35 -4.82 15.41
CA VAL A 42 2.98 -5.32 15.25
C VAL A 42 2.51 -6.03 16.53
N PRO A 43 1.22 -5.90 16.88
CA PRO A 43 0.68 -6.56 18.06
C PRO A 43 0.65 -8.07 17.86
N ASP A 44 0.80 -8.82 18.98
CA ASP A 44 0.51 -10.24 19.00
C ASP A 44 -0.99 -10.47 18.78
N VAL A 45 -1.34 -11.29 17.78
CA VAL A 45 -2.73 -11.54 17.42
C VAL A 45 -3.35 -12.74 18.14
N HIS A 46 -2.54 -13.68 18.63
CA HIS A 46 -3.01 -14.96 19.20
C HIS A 46 -2.55 -15.23 20.63
N ASP A 47 -1.42 -14.70 21.08
CA ASP A 47 -0.88 -14.96 22.43
C ASP A 47 -1.46 -13.98 23.46
N VAL A 48 -2.77 -14.09 23.69
CA VAL A 48 -3.51 -13.26 24.64
C VAL A 48 -4.13 -14.15 25.70
N ALA A 49 -4.12 -13.68 26.96
CA ALA A 49 -4.72 -14.42 28.06
C ALA A 49 -6.24 -14.53 27.89
N GLU A 50 -6.76 -15.77 27.95
CA GLU A 50 -8.20 -16.00 27.94
C GLU A 50 -8.85 -15.42 29.20
N PRO A 51 -9.99 -14.68 29.08
CA PRO A 51 -10.76 -14.26 30.24
C PRO A 51 -11.46 -15.45 30.92
N PRO A 52 -12.05 -15.25 32.12
CA PRO A 52 -12.82 -16.29 32.78
C PRO A 52 -13.92 -16.89 31.92
N ASP A 53 -14.19 -18.21 32.08
CA ASP A 53 -15.20 -18.96 31.31
C ASP A 53 -16.65 -18.46 31.55
N ASP A 54 -16.92 -17.94 32.78
CA ASP A 54 -18.25 -17.43 33.13
C ASP A 54 -18.39 -15.95 32.73
N GLY A 55 -19.21 -15.65 31.72
CA GLY A 55 -19.49 -14.28 31.28
C GLY A 55 -20.52 -13.58 32.15
N VAL A 56 -20.29 -12.29 32.44
CA VAL A 56 -21.25 -11.42 33.13
C VAL A 56 -21.43 -10.13 32.32
N ALA A 57 -22.66 -9.85 31.90
CA ALA A 57 -23.05 -8.60 31.27
C ALA A 57 -23.84 -7.72 32.27
N THR A 58 -23.34 -6.53 32.57
CA THR A 58 -23.91 -5.64 33.60
C THR A 58 -24.58 -4.44 32.96
N LEU A 59 -25.88 -4.27 33.18
CA LEU A 59 -26.67 -3.11 32.77
C LEU A 59 -27.18 -2.36 34.00
N GLY A 60 -26.55 -1.25 34.36
CA GLY A 60 -26.81 -0.54 35.60
C GLY A 60 -26.55 -1.44 36.83
N ASP A 61 -27.59 -1.74 37.61
CA ASP A 61 -27.47 -2.66 38.77
C ASP A 61 -27.92 -4.09 38.47
N ARG A 62 -28.13 -4.44 37.20
CA ARG A 62 -28.61 -5.77 36.76
C ARG A 62 -27.50 -6.55 36.10
N GLU A 63 -27.36 -7.80 36.47
CA GLU A 63 -26.42 -8.75 35.88
C GLU A 63 -27.18 -9.78 35.02
N PHE A 64 -26.55 -10.15 33.90
CA PHE A 64 -27.04 -11.15 32.94
C PHE A 64 -25.90 -12.11 32.61
N ASP A 65 -26.24 -13.37 32.37
CA ASP A 65 -25.34 -14.42 31.88
C ASP A 65 -25.29 -14.49 30.34
N SER A 66 -25.91 -13.53 29.66
CA SER A 66 -25.99 -13.41 28.19
C SER A 66 -25.92 -11.96 27.79
N VAL A 67 -25.07 -11.63 26.81
CA VAL A 67 -24.97 -10.29 26.19
C VAL A 67 -26.30 -9.95 25.50
N GLN A 68 -26.89 -10.90 24.73
CA GLN A 68 -28.16 -10.68 24.06
C GLN A 68 -29.28 -10.34 25.05
N ALA A 69 -29.33 -11.02 26.19
CA ALA A 69 -30.35 -10.72 27.20
C ALA A 69 -30.16 -9.35 27.84
N ALA A 70 -28.93 -8.87 27.98
CA ALA A 70 -28.65 -7.50 28.42
C ALA A 70 -29.02 -6.47 27.37
N VAL A 71 -28.72 -6.73 26.07
CA VAL A 71 -29.11 -5.88 24.93
C VAL A 71 -30.64 -5.79 24.82
N ASP A 72 -31.37 -6.90 24.90
CA ASP A 72 -32.84 -6.93 24.88
C ASP A 72 -33.48 -6.14 26.03
N ALA A 73 -32.76 -5.96 27.12
CA ALA A 73 -33.22 -5.22 28.30
C ALA A 73 -32.78 -3.76 28.34
N ALA A 74 -31.88 -3.35 27.44
CA ALA A 74 -31.34 -2.01 27.36
C ALA A 74 -32.30 -1.03 26.66
N GLY A 75 -32.23 0.22 27.06
CA GLY A 75 -32.86 1.34 26.37
C GLY A 75 -31.84 2.15 25.56
N PRO A 76 -32.31 3.04 24.68
CA PRO A 76 -31.41 3.91 23.91
C PRO A 76 -30.43 4.69 24.78
N GLY A 77 -29.13 4.59 24.45
CA GLY A 77 -28.08 5.28 25.18
C GLY A 77 -27.57 4.57 26.44
N ASP A 78 -28.05 3.37 26.71
CA ASP A 78 -27.55 2.57 27.84
C ASP A 78 -26.18 1.96 27.53
N THR A 79 -25.38 1.77 28.60
CA THR A 79 -24.10 1.08 28.56
C THR A 79 -24.20 -0.28 29.23
N ILE A 80 -23.69 -1.31 28.55
CA ILE A 80 -23.58 -2.69 29.05
C ILE A 80 -22.09 -3.00 29.21
N VAL A 81 -21.66 -3.28 30.43
CA VAL A 81 -20.27 -3.67 30.74
C VAL A 81 -20.15 -5.17 30.69
N LEU A 82 -19.16 -5.69 29.97
CA LEU A 82 -18.92 -7.10 29.72
C LEU A 82 -17.65 -7.58 30.43
N GLU A 83 -17.70 -8.75 31.06
CA GLU A 83 -16.57 -9.48 31.64
C GLU A 83 -16.71 -10.98 31.38
N GLY A 84 -15.60 -11.67 31.10
CA GLY A 84 -15.59 -13.11 30.89
C GLY A 84 -16.01 -13.55 29.49
N ARG A 85 -16.38 -14.83 29.35
CA ARG A 85 -16.67 -15.43 28.04
C ARG A 85 -18.16 -15.68 27.83
N PHE A 86 -18.63 -15.34 26.64
CA PHE A 86 -19.99 -15.60 26.17
C PHE A 86 -19.96 -16.42 24.88
N ASP A 87 -20.53 -17.64 24.92
CA ASP A 87 -20.66 -18.52 23.75
C ASP A 87 -21.99 -18.23 23.05
N GLU A 88 -22.10 -17.10 22.35
CA GLU A 88 -23.33 -16.67 21.70
C GLU A 88 -23.07 -15.75 20.51
N ARG A 89 -24.12 -15.43 19.76
CA ARG A 89 -24.14 -14.39 18.74
C ARG A 89 -25.10 -13.30 19.19
N VAL A 90 -24.73 -12.04 18.90
CA VAL A 90 -25.44 -10.88 19.43
C VAL A 90 -25.93 -10.00 18.29
N THR A 91 -27.20 -9.57 18.35
CA THR A 91 -27.77 -8.55 17.48
C THR A 91 -28.10 -7.31 18.29
N VAL A 92 -27.52 -6.17 17.93
CA VAL A 92 -27.76 -4.88 18.60
C VAL A 92 -28.74 -4.06 17.77
N ASP A 93 -30.00 -3.99 18.18
CA ASP A 93 -31.09 -3.32 17.48
C ASP A 93 -31.60 -2.06 18.23
N THR A 94 -30.98 -1.69 19.35
CA THR A 94 -31.33 -0.52 20.14
C THR A 94 -30.33 0.62 19.89
N PRO A 95 -30.77 1.81 19.42
CA PRO A 95 -29.87 2.91 19.08
C PRO A 95 -29.08 3.44 20.27
N GLY A 96 -27.82 3.81 20.02
CA GLY A 96 -26.95 4.45 21.00
C GLY A 96 -26.47 3.54 22.14
N VAL A 97 -26.72 2.23 22.07
CA VAL A 97 -26.20 1.29 23.06
C VAL A 97 -24.67 1.17 22.95
N THR A 98 -24.03 1.17 24.12
CA THR A 98 -22.59 0.87 24.24
C THR A 98 -22.41 -0.52 24.83
N LEU A 99 -21.65 -1.38 24.15
CA LEU A 99 -21.11 -2.62 24.67
C LEU A 99 -19.63 -2.42 24.95
N GLU A 100 -19.18 -2.44 26.19
CA GLU A 100 -17.79 -2.21 26.55
C GLU A 100 -17.25 -3.34 27.44
N ALA A 101 -16.04 -3.80 27.18
CA ALA A 101 -15.31 -4.65 28.10
C ALA A 101 -14.71 -3.80 29.24
N LEU A 102 -14.74 -4.31 30.46
CA LEU A 102 -14.17 -3.60 31.62
C LEU A 102 -12.67 -3.32 31.45
N GLU A 103 -11.97 -4.24 30.83
CA GLU A 103 -10.57 -4.11 30.38
C GLU A 103 -10.47 -4.64 28.95
N ARG A 104 -9.57 -4.10 28.14
CA ARG A 104 -9.35 -4.58 26.75
C ARG A 104 -9.09 -6.08 26.77
N ASP A 105 -9.76 -6.82 25.87
CA ASP A 105 -9.75 -8.29 25.80
C ASP A 105 -10.28 -9.02 27.07
N GLY A 106 -10.82 -8.29 28.04
CA GLY A 106 -11.41 -8.84 29.28
C GLY A 106 -12.78 -9.50 29.11
N ALA A 107 -13.39 -9.31 27.95
CA ALA A 107 -14.63 -9.98 27.54
C ALA A 107 -14.47 -10.61 26.17
N VAL A 108 -14.97 -11.86 26.00
CA VAL A 108 -14.97 -12.59 24.72
C VAL A 108 -16.40 -12.90 24.31
N ILE A 109 -16.76 -12.60 23.06
CA ILE A 109 -17.97 -13.13 22.40
C ILE A 109 -17.51 -14.14 21.35
N ASP A 110 -17.83 -15.43 21.59
CA ASP A 110 -17.44 -16.56 20.75
C ASP A 110 -18.64 -17.04 19.94
N GLY A 111 -18.58 -16.91 18.61
CA GLY A 111 -19.68 -17.23 17.70
C GLY A 111 -19.88 -18.73 17.45
N GLY A 112 -18.97 -19.60 17.96
CA GLY A 112 -19.09 -21.05 17.84
C GLY A 112 -19.08 -21.56 16.39
N GLU A 113 -18.36 -20.89 15.48
CA GLU A 113 -18.27 -21.19 14.05
C GLU A 113 -19.63 -21.09 13.30
N GLY A 114 -20.55 -20.25 13.77
CA GLY A 114 -21.89 -20.14 13.21
C GLY A 114 -22.34 -18.74 12.86
N GLY A 115 -22.24 -18.31 11.60
CA GLY A 115 -22.75 -17.00 11.15
C GLY A 115 -21.94 -15.81 11.63
N THR A 116 -22.48 -14.60 11.54
CA THR A 116 -21.92 -13.37 12.10
C THR A 116 -21.98 -13.40 13.64
N VAL A 117 -20.90 -12.96 14.30
CA VAL A 117 -20.83 -13.00 15.78
C VAL A 117 -21.56 -11.82 16.41
N VAL A 118 -21.26 -10.60 15.96
CA VAL A 118 -21.97 -9.38 16.41
C VAL A 118 -22.56 -8.67 15.19
N GLU A 119 -23.89 -8.49 15.18
CA GLU A 119 -24.62 -7.74 14.16
C GLU A 119 -25.14 -6.42 14.74
N ILE A 120 -24.69 -5.29 14.20
CA ILE A 120 -25.15 -3.94 14.58
C ILE A 120 -26.15 -3.46 13.56
N VAL A 121 -27.42 -3.38 13.96
CA VAL A 121 -28.54 -2.99 13.09
C VAL A 121 -29.01 -1.57 13.37
N ALA A 122 -28.80 -1.11 14.61
CA ALA A 122 -29.21 0.23 15.05
C ALA A 122 -28.09 1.27 14.84
N ASP A 123 -28.49 2.54 14.72
CA ASP A 123 -27.56 3.67 14.60
C ASP A 123 -26.90 4.01 15.95
N ASP A 124 -25.75 4.71 15.87
CA ASP A 124 -25.03 5.27 17.02
C ASP A 124 -24.57 4.22 18.07
N VAL A 125 -24.37 2.96 17.66
CA VAL A 125 -23.92 1.89 18.56
C VAL A 125 -22.41 1.93 18.71
N THR A 126 -21.93 1.75 19.96
CA THR A 126 -20.50 1.63 20.30
C THR A 126 -20.16 0.21 20.77
N LEU A 127 -19.06 -0.35 20.26
CA LEU A 127 -18.49 -1.61 20.71
C LEU A 127 -17.01 -1.37 21.05
N GLU A 128 -16.62 -1.57 22.33
CA GLU A 128 -15.31 -1.17 22.82
C GLU A 128 -14.62 -2.30 23.61
N GLY A 129 -13.34 -2.54 23.30
CA GLY A 129 -12.45 -3.40 24.08
C GLY A 129 -12.76 -4.90 24.07
N VAL A 130 -13.74 -5.35 23.30
CA VAL A 130 -14.24 -6.74 23.28
C VAL A 130 -13.43 -7.59 22.32
N TRP A 131 -13.14 -8.84 22.72
CA TRP A 131 -12.60 -9.86 21.82
C TRP A 131 -13.75 -10.65 21.17
N ILE A 132 -13.83 -10.60 19.85
CA ILE A 132 -14.85 -11.25 19.02
C ILE A 132 -14.17 -12.34 18.20
N ARG A 133 -14.70 -13.56 18.20
CA ARG A 133 -14.06 -14.68 17.51
C ARG A 133 -15.00 -15.76 17.00
N ASN A 134 -14.43 -16.64 16.16
CA ASN A 134 -15.11 -17.87 15.68
C ASN A 134 -16.42 -17.59 14.94
N SER A 135 -16.39 -16.69 13.92
CA SER A 135 -17.56 -16.55 13.03
C SER A 135 -17.80 -17.82 12.22
N GLY A 136 -18.98 -17.93 11.58
CA GLY A 136 -19.18 -18.83 10.47
C GLY A 136 -18.20 -18.54 9.33
N TYR A 137 -18.23 -19.39 8.29
CA TYR A 137 -17.32 -19.26 7.16
C TYR A 137 -18.02 -19.30 5.79
N ASP A 138 -19.29 -18.90 5.74
CA ASP A 138 -20.02 -18.76 4.48
C ASP A 138 -19.94 -17.33 3.95
N LYS A 139 -19.01 -17.12 2.99
CA LYS A 139 -18.83 -15.81 2.34
C LYS A 139 -19.99 -15.39 1.41
N ASN A 140 -20.94 -16.26 1.15
CA ASN A 140 -22.12 -15.88 0.34
C ASN A 140 -23.20 -15.17 1.17
N VAL A 141 -23.09 -15.25 2.50
CA VAL A 141 -23.94 -14.53 3.45
C VAL A 141 -23.13 -13.61 4.36
N ASP A 142 -21.89 -13.31 3.96
CA ASP A 142 -20.99 -12.36 4.58
C ASP A 142 -20.73 -12.61 6.07
N ASP A 143 -20.59 -13.89 6.46
CA ASP A 143 -20.25 -14.29 7.84
C ASP A 143 -19.05 -13.49 8.35
N SER A 144 -19.22 -12.73 9.41
CA SER A 144 -18.27 -11.75 9.91
C SER A 144 -18.05 -11.84 11.42
N GLY A 145 -16.92 -11.32 11.90
CA GLY A 145 -16.77 -11.01 13.32
C GLY A 145 -17.78 -9.95 13.73
N VAL A 146 -17.78 -8.81 13.05
CA VAL A 146 -18.77 -7.73 13.23
C VAL A 146 -19.39 -7.37 11.88
N PHE A 147 -20.72 -7.33 11.83
CA PHE A 147 -21.47 -6.83 10.68
C PHE A 147 -22.17 -5.52 11.07
N VAL A 148 -21.87 -4.42 10.37
CA VAL A 148 -22.37 -3.09 10.64
C VAL A 148 -23.37 -2.69 9.55
N ASN A 149 -24.63 -2.51 9.95
CA ASN A 149 -25.75 -2.04 9.12
C ASN A 149 -26.50 -0.86 9.77
N GLY A 150 -25.96 -0.29 10.84
CA GLY A 150 -26.40 0.96 11.47
C GLY A 150 -25.37 2.06 11.24
N SER A 151 -25.83 3.31 10.98
CA SER A 151 -24.97 4.45 10.75
C SER A 151 -24.30 4.95 12.03
N ASN A 152 -23.16 5.62 11.91
CA ASN A 152 -22.36 6.16 13.02
C ASN A 152 -21.94 5.11 14.07
N ALA A 153 -21.80 3.85 13.67
CA ALA A 153 -21.28 2.83 14.58
C ALA A 153 -19.81 3.08 14.90
N THR A 154 -19.41 2.93 16.15
CA THR A 154 -18.03 3.05 16.61
C THR A 154 -17.53 1.69 17.12
N LEU A 155 -16.47 1.19 16.49
CA LEU A 155 -15.78 -0.05 16.84
C LEU A 155 -14.37 0.33 17.29
N SER A 156 -14.09 0.27 18.59
CA SER A 156 -12.82 0.72 19.14
C SER A 156 -12.13 -0.33 20.01
N ALA A 157 -10.81 -0.38 19.90
CA ALA A 157 -9.94 -1.25 20.69
C ALA A 157 -10.35 -2.73 20.69
N LEU A 158 -10.97 -3.21 19.62
CA LEU A 158 -11.42 -4.59 19.49
C LEU A 158 -10.25 -5.54 19.18
N ARG A 159 -10.50 -6.82 19.45
CA ARG A 159 -9.76 -7.95 18.89
C ARG A 159 -10.74 -8.83 18.12
N VAL A 160 -10.49 -9.07 16.84
CA VAL A 160 -11.36 -9.88 15.98
C VAL A 160 -10.54 -10.99 15.35
N THR A 161 -10.76 -12.25 15.78
CA THR A 161 -9.91 -13.39 15.35
C THR A 161 -10.72 -14.58 14.87
N ASP A 162 -10.12 -15.43 14.07
CA ASP A 162 -10.73 -16.69 13.59
C ASP A 162 -12.07 -16.48 12.85
N VAL A 163 -12.13 -15.46 12.02
CA VAL A 163 -13.34 -15.00 11.33
C VAL A 163 -13.23 -15.14 9.80
N ALA A 164 -14.37 -15.19 9.11
CA ALA A 164 -14.40 -15.15 7.66
C ALA A 164 -14.10 -13.73 7.15
N PHE A 165 -14.93 -12.75 7.51
CA PHE A 165 -14.61 -11.32 7.42
C PHE A 165 -14.39 -10.76 8.82
N GLY A 166 -13.45 -9.81 8.97
CA GLY A 166 -13.25 -9.15 10.27
C GLY A 166 -14.42 -8.25 10.60
N VAL A 167 -14.50 -7.10 9.95
CA VAL A 167 -15.59 -6.14 10.03
C VAL A 167 -16.18 -5.94 8.64
N TRP A 168 -17.47 -6.16 8.50
CA TRP A 168 -18.24 -5.82 7.30
C TRP A 168 -19.09 -4.59 7.56
N ILE A 169 -18.91 -3.54 6.74
CA ILE A 169 -19.65 -2.28 6.84
C ILE A 169 -20.46 -2.13 5.55
N GLY A 170 -21.80 -2.20 5.65
CA GLY A 170 -22.67 -2.26 4.50
C GLY A 170 -23.70 -1.15 4.40
N SER A 171 -23.59 -0.29 3.39
CA SER A 171 -24.57 0.75 3.02
C SER A 171 -24.92 1.72 4.16
N VAL A 172 -23.90 2.16 4.91
CA VAL A 172 -24.04 3.06 6.07
C VAL A 172 -23.12 4.26 5.94
N ASP A 173 -23.42 5.31 6.71
CA ASP A 173 -22.64 6.53 6.78
C ASP A 173 -21.91 6.64 8.12
N GLY A 174 -20.70 7.19 8.14
CA GLY A 174 -19.99 7.65 9.34
C GLY A 174 -19.50 6.55 10.30
N ALA A 175 -19.31 5.32 9.84
CA ALA A 175 -18.77 4.25 10.70
C ALA A 175 -17.30 4.51 11.06
N THR A 176 -16.91 4.28 12.32
CA THR A 176 -15.54 4.39 12.82
C THR A 176 -15.01 3.02 13.25
N VAL A 177 -13.80 2.65 12.78
CA VAL A 177 -13.06 1.48 13.27
C VAL A 177 -11.66 1.93 13.67
N GLU A 178 -11.36 1.85 14.97
CA GLU A 178 -10.10 2.37 15.49
C GLU A 178 -9.42 1.41 16.47
N ASP A 179 -8.07 1.45 16.51
CA ASP A 179 -7.22 0.68 17.43
C ASP A 179 -7.56 -0.82 17.48
N THR A 180 -8.10 -1.37 16.39
CA THR A 180 -8.64 -2.74 16.32
C THR A 180 -7.64 -3.71 15.68
N ILE A 181 -7.49 -4.90 16.30
CA ILE A 181 -6.66 -6.00 15.81
C ILE A 181 -7.55 -7.00 15.10
N ILE A 182 -7.26 -7.28 13.82
CA ILE A 182 -8.03 -8.21 12.99
C ILE A 182 -7.13 -9.30 12.44
N ALA A 183 -7.45 -10.56 12.73
CA ALA A 183 -6.79 -11.72 12.14
C ALA A 183 -7.79 -12.76 11.65
N GLY A 184 -7.64 -13.19 10.41
CA GLY A 184 -8.44 -14.27 9.83
C GLY A 184 -7.99 -15.65 10.31
N ARG A 185 -8.38 -16.69 9.57
CA ARG A 185 -8.05 -18.10 9.89
C ARG A 185 -6.77 -18.54 9.19
N GLU A 186 -5.79 -18.97 9.91
CA GLU A 186 -4.51 -19.50 9.37
C GLU A 186 -4.68 -20.77 8.56
N ASP A 187 -5.58 -21.66 8.98
CA ASP A 187 -5.84 -22.96 8.35
C ASP A 187 -6.55 -22.85 7.00
N VAL A 188 -6.97 -21.62 6.60
CA VAL A 188 -7.63 -21.34 5.33
C VAL A 188 -6.64 -20.71 4.36
N PRO A 189 -6.50 -21.23 3.11
CA PRO A 189 -5.66 -20.59 2.09
C PRO A 189 -6.07 -19.14 1.81
N THR A 190 -5.12 -18.24 1.64
CA THR A 190 -5.35 -16.78 1.46
C THR A 190 -6.43 -16.47 0.41
N ALA A 191 -6.42 -17.13 -0.74
CA ALA A 191 -7.44 -16.94 -1.81
C ALA A 191 -8.87 -17.27 -1.38
N GLN A 192 -9.06 -18.05 -0.30
CA GLN A 192 -10.36 -18.45 0.23
C GLN A 192 -10.78 -17.63 1.45
N ARG A 193 -9.89 -16.83 2.04
CA ARG A 193 -10.20 -15.95 3.17
C ARG A 193 -11.12 -14.82 2.73
N GLY A 194 -11.81 -14.19 3.68
CA GLY A 194 -12.50 -12.92 3.53
C GLY A 194 -11.56 -11.74 3.76
N ASN A 195 -12.09 -10.54 3.83
CA ASN A 195 -11.31 -9.31 4.03
C ASN A 195 -11.27 -8.92 5.52
N GLY A 196 -10.27 -8.12 5.90
CA GLY A 196 -10.18 -7.59 7.27
C GLY A 196 -11.30 -6.61 7.56
N ILE A 197 -11.28 -5.45 6.91
CA ILE A 197 -12.38 -4.49 6.90
C ILE A 197 -12.94 -4.43 5.49
N HIS A 198 -14.22 -4.68 5.33
CA HIS A 198 -14.92 -4.63 4.04
C HIS A 198 -15.95 -3.51 4.03
N LEU A 199 -15.75 -2.52 3.16
CA LEU A 199 -16.63 -1.38 2.94
C LEU A 199 -17.46 -1.63 1.67
N TRP A 200 -18.78 -1.68 1.81
CA TRP A 200 -19.73 -1.86 0.70
C TRP A 200 -20.72 -0.70 0.67
N GLU A 201 -20.70 0.12 -0.39
CA GLU A 201 -21.59 1.29 -0.54
C GLU A 201 -21.60 2.20 0.72
N THR A 202 -20.42 2.41 1.32
CA THR A 202 -20.25 3.14 2.59
C THR A 202 -19.71 4.53 2.32
N THR A 203 -20.19 5.52 3.07
CA THR A 203 -19.69 6.90 2.99
C THR A 203 -19.11 7.40 4.31
N ASP A 204 -18.12 8.30 4.22
CA ASP A 204 -17.55 9.05 5.36
C ASP A 204 -17.10 8.18 6.55
N ALA A 205 -16.62 6.95 6.27
CA ALA A 205 -16.06 6.09 7.32
C ALA A 205 -14.63 6.50 7.70
N GLU A 206 -14.28 6.30 8.97
CA GLU A 206 -12.95 6.55 9.52
C GLU A 206 -12.32 5.24 10.01
N LEU A 207 -11.13 4.90 9.48
CA LEU A 207 -10.40 3.67 9.80
C LEU A 207 -9.01 4.04 10.33
N THR A 208 -8.80 3.98 11.64
CA THR A 208 -7.60 4.57 12.25
C THR A 208 -6.84 3.56 13.12
N ASN A 209 -5.51 3.47 12.94
CA ASN A 209 -4.61 2.67 13.77
C ASN A 209 -4.97 1.18 13.88
N ASN A 210 -5.60 0.59 12.87
CA ASN A 210 -5.96 -0.82 12.88
C ASN A 210 -4.77 -1.70 12.46
N SER A 211 -4.65 -2.88 13.06
CA SER A 211 -3.66 -3.90 12.76
C SER A 211 -4.32 -5.10 12.14
N ILE A 212 -4.02 -5.39 10.86
CA ILE A 212 -4.77 -6.38 10.07
C ILE A 212 -3.83 -7.40 9.44
N THR A 213 -4.11 -8.69 9.63
CA THR A 213 -3.31 -9.78 9.06
C THR A 213 -4.12 -11.04 8.82
N ILE A 214 -3.52 -12.01 8.11
CA ILE A 214 -4.07 -13.38 7.91
C ILE A 214 -5.46 -13.36 7.23
N VAL A 215 -5.80 -12.29 6.55
CA VAL A 215 -7.02 -12.16 5.73
C VAL A 215 -6.67 -12.20 4.24
N ARG A 216 -7.65 -12.11 3.36
CA ARG A 216 -7.38 -12.05 1.92
C ARG A 216 -6.89 -10.67 1.51
N ASP A 217 -7.66 -9.63 1.80
CA ASP A 217 -7.32 -8.22 1.60
C ASP A 217 -7.54 -7.49 2.94
N GLY A 218 -6.62 -6.61 3.33
CA GLY A 218 -6.71 -5.92 4.63
C GLY A 218 -7.92 -5.01 4.70
N ILE A 219 -7.93 -3.92 3.94
CA ILE A 219 -9.07 -3.02 3.80
C ILE A 219 -9.56 -3.08 2.36
N TYR A 220 -10.80 -3.48 2.15
CA TYR A 220 -11.43 -3.59 0.84
C TYR A 220 -12.54 -2.57 0.67
N TYR A 221 -12.40 -1.73 -0.35
CA TYR A 221 -13.35 -0.68 -0.72
C TYR A 221 -14.15 -1.11 -1.95
N GLN A 222 -15.46 -1.08 -1.86
CA GLN A 222 -16.35 -1.32 -3.00
C GLN A 222 -17.50 -0.31 -2.99
N TRP A 223 -17.48 0.62 -3.94
CA TRP A 223 -18.40 1.77 -4.02
C TRP A 223 -18.41 2.63 -2.75
N ALA A 224 -17.24 2.80 -2.10
CA ALA A 224 -17.09 3.61 -0.91
C ALA A 224 -16.57 5.01 -1.28
N GLU A 225 -17.07 6.06 -0.64
CA GLU A 225 -16.70 7.45 -0.88
C GLU A 225 -16.44 8.21 0.44
N GLY A 226 -15.52 9.18 0.41
CA GLY A 226 -15.21 10.04 1.55
C GLY A 226 -14.54 9.33 2.72
N VAL A 227 -14.05 8.11 2.53
CA VAL A 227 -13.42 7.32 3.59
C VAL A 227 -12.00 7.80 3.87
N VAL A 228 -11.66 7.92 5.15
CA VAL A 228 -10.31 8.20 5.62
C VAL A 228 -9.74 6.97 6.31
N ALA A 229 -8.59 6.47 5.80
CA ALA A 229 -7.83 5.42 6.47
C ALA A 229 -6.45 5.97 6.84
N GLU A 230 -6.15 6.03 8.15
CA GLU A 230 -4.94 6.61 8.68
C GLU A 230 -4.25 5.68 9.69
N GLY A 231 -2.92 5.55 9.57
CA GLY A 231 -2.10 4.84 10.55
C GLY A 231 -2.36 3.33 10.64
N ASN A 232 -3.03 2.71 9.67
CA ASN A 232 -3.30 1.28 9.68
C ASN A 232 -2.07 0.47 9.25
N THR A 233 -1.87 -0.69 9.87
CA THR A 233 -0.78 -1.63 9.56
C THR A 233 -1.33 -2.95 9.03
N MET A 234 -0.85 -3.38 7.85
CA MET A 234 -1.40 -4.50 7.09
C MET A 234 -0.28 -5.41 6.56
N TRP A 235 -0.28 -6.71 6.93
CA TRP A 235 0.80 -7.62 6.55
C TRP A 235 0.35 -9.07 6.34
N ASN A 236 1.14 -9.85 5.58
CA ASN A 236 0.91 -11.27 5.30
C ASN A 236 -0.42 -11.58 4.59
N MET A 237 -0.79 -10.83 3.55
CA MET A 237 -2.02 -11.03 2.78
C MET A 237 -1.81 -10.86 1.28
N ARG A 238 -2.90 -10.98 0.52
CA ARG A 238 -2.86 -10.70 -0.91
C ARG A 238 -2.67 -9.19 -1.17
N TYR A 239 -3.55 -8.36 -0.65
CA TYR A 239 -3.47 -6.91 -0.76
C TYR A 239 -3.64 -6.26 0.62
N GLY A 240 -2.74 -5.34 0.98
CA GLY A 240 -2.93 -4.54 2.18
C GLY A 240 -4.19 -3.69 2.07
N VAL A 241 -4.30 -2.89 1.01
CA VAL A 241 -5.51 -2.13 0.65
C VAL A 241 -5.95 -2.50 -0.76
N HIS A 242 -7.26 -2.61 -0.98
CA HIS A 242 -7.85 -2.92 -2.28
C HIS A 242 -9.06 -2.04 -2.59
N TYR A 243 -8.96 -1.21 -3.63
CA TYR A 243 -10.04 -0.36 -4.13
C TYR A 243 -10.74 -0.97 -5.33
N MET A 244 -12.07 -0.87 -5.35
CA MET A 244 -12.91 -1.16 -6.52
C MET A 244 -14.05 -0.15 -6.62
N TYR A 245 -14.05 0.68 -7.66
CA TYR A 245 -15.11 1.67 -7.94
C TYR A 245 -15.37 2.65 -6.78
N SER A 246 -14.31 3.11 -6.12
CA SER A 246 -14.41 3.91 -4.90
C SER A 246 -13.60 5.20 -5.07
N ASN A 247 -14.24 6.35 -4.89
CA ASN A 247 -13.66 7.66 -5.22
C ASN A 247 -13.58 8.57 -4.00
N ASP A 248 -12.83 9.68 -4.12
CA ASP A 248 -12.72 10.73 -3.08
C ASP A 248 -12.33 10.19 -1.70
N ASN A 249 -11.42 9.21 -1.67
CA ASN A 249 -10.95 8.60 -0.43
C ASN A 249 -9.50 8.99 -0.12
N ARG A 250 -9.13 8.89 1.15
CA ARG A 250 -7.81 9.25 1.66
C ARG A 250 -7.13 8.09 2.35
N LEU A 251 -5.86 7.84 1.99
CA LEU A 251 -4.96 6.89 2.65
C LEU A 251 -3.75 7.68 3.15
N GLU A 252 -3.60 7.81 4.46
CA GLU A 252 -2.54 8.61 5.07
C GLU A 252 -1.78 7.80 6.13
N ASN A 253 -0.43 7.84 6.11
CA ASN A 253 0.41 7.20 7.13
C ASN A 253 0.16 5.70 7.35
N ASN A 254 -0.35 4.96 6.35
CA ASN A 254 -0.57 3.52 6.48
C ASN A 254 0.70 2.74 6.12
N VAL A 255 0.86 1.58 6.72
CA VAL A 255 1.99 0.66 6.47
C VAL A 255 1.47 -0.66 5.90
N ALA A 256 2.00 -1.08 4.75
CA ALA A 256 1.69 -2.36 4.12
C ALA A 256 2.98 -3.11 3.79
N PHE A 257 3.20 -4.29 4.38
CA PHE A 257 4.44 -5.04 4.20
C PHE A 257 4.21 -6.54 4.11
N ASP A 258 5.12 -7.24 3.42
CA ASP A 258 5.07 -8.70 3.21
C ASP A 258 3.74 -9.17 2.61
N ASN A 259 3.13 -8.36 1.73
CA ASN A 259 1.93 -8.71 0.98
C ASN A 259 2.27 -9.08 -0.47
N ASP A 260 1.32 -9.62 -1.22
CA ASP A 260 1.45 -9.73 -2.69
C ASP A 260 1.44 -8.33 -3.34
N VAL A 261 0.59 -7.41 -2.86
CA VAL A 261 0.58 -5.98 -3.20
C VAL A 261 0.29 -5.17 -1.94
N GLY A 262 1.06 -4.09 -1.71
CA GLY A 262 0.81 -3.20 -0.59
C GLY A 262 -0.54 -2.47 -0.75
N PHE A 263 -0.67 -1.65 -1.79
CA PHE A 263 -1.85 -0.84 -2.07
C PHE A 263 -2.32 -1.04 -3.51
N ALA A 264 -3.44 -1.71 -3.70
CA ALA A 264 -4.05 -1.98 -5.00
C ALA A 264 -5.23 -1.03 -5.26
N LEU A 265 -4.97 0.09 -5.94
CA LEU A 265 -5.97 1.08 -6.31
C LEU A 265 -6.51 0.75 -7.71
N MET A 266 -7.79 0.35 -7.80
CA MET A 266 -8.36 -0.09 -9.06
C MET A 266 -9.70 0.58 -9.36
N VAL A 267 -9.84 1.04 -10.60
CA VAL A 267 -11.09 1.61 -11.17
C VAL A 267 -11.66 2.71 -10.27
N SER A 268 -10.85 3.71 -9.94
CA SER A 268 -11.17 4.73 -8.94
C SER A 268 -10.58 6.07 -9.36
N SER A 269 -11.08 7.17 -8.80
CA SER A 269 -10.62 8.53 -9.09
C SER A 269 -10.62 9.42 -7.84
N GLU A 270 -9.93 10.57 -7.96
CA GLU A 270 -9.89 11.60 -6.91
C GLU A 270 -9.37 11.07 -5.56
N LEU A 271 -8.43 10.09 -5.60
CA LEU A 271 -7.82 9.52 -4.41
C LEU A 271 -6.66 10.39 -3.93
N THR A 272 -6.52 10.52 -2.61
CA THR A 272 -5.32 11.07 -1.97
C THR A 272 -4.59 9.98 -1.21
N MET A 273 -3.38 9.65 -1.65
CA MET A 273 -2.51 8.69 -0.99
C MET A 273 -1.24 9.41 -0.55
N ARG A 274 -1.07 9.60 0.78
CA ARG A 274 -0.01 10.44 1.34
C ARG A 274 0.73 9.75 2.47
N ASP A 275 2.08 9.85 2.41
CA ASP A 275 2.98 9.44 3.49
C ASP A 275 2.77 7.98 3.95
N ASN A 276 2.37 7.09 3.00
CA ASN A 276 2.23 5.66 3.26
C ASN A 276 3.54 4.93 2.98
N VAL A 277 3.73 3.79 3.63
CA VAL A 277 4.91 2.95 3.52
C VAL A 277 4.54 1.59 2.96
N ALA A 278 5.20 1.16 1.87
CA ALA A 278 5.04 -0.17 1.28
C ALA A 278 6.40 -0.87 1.21
N VAL A 279 6.59 -1.92 2.01
CA VAL A 279 7.89 -2.60 2.13
C VAL A 279 7.78 -4.09 1.84
N ASN A 280 8.72 -4.63 1.05
CA ASN A 280 8.86 -6.07 0.79
C ASN A 280 7.56 -6.73 0.29
N ASN A 281 6.73 -6.00 -0.49
CA ASN A 281 5.57 -6.60 -1.15
C ASN A 281 6.06 -7.24 -2.45
N ASP A 282 6.50 -8.50 -2.36
CA ASP A 282 7.21 -9.26 -3.40
C ASP A 282 6.50 -10.57 -3.80
N GLY A 283 5.19 -10.66 -3.57
CA GLY A 283 4.37 -11.81 -3.94
C GLY A 283 4.24 -12.00 -5.46
N THR A 284 3.21 -12.71 -5.92
CA THR A 284 3.03 -13.04 -7.35
C THR A 284 2.93 -11.80 -8.25
N SER A 285 2.34 -10.71 -7.75
CA SER A 285 2.21 -9.43 -8.45
C SER A 285 3.32 -8.45 -8.07
N GLY A 286 3.78 -8.47 -6.82
CA GLY A 286 4.98 -7.79 -6.35
C GLY A 286 4.94 -6.27 -6.45
N HIS A 287 3.85 -5.60 -6.06
CA HIS A 287 3.77 -4.14 -6.17
C HIS A 287 3.66 -3.45 -4.80
N GLY A 288 4.47 -2.42 -4.57
CA GLY A 288 4.25 -1.50 -3.46
C GLY A 288 2.91 -0.78 -3.63
N ILE A 289 2.74 -0.07 -4.76
CA ILE A 289 1.48 0.55 -5.17
C ILE A 289 1.12 0.09 -6.59
N LEU A 290 -0.10 -0.37 -6.79
CA LEU A 290 -0.70 -0.64 -8.08
C LEU A 290 -1.78 0.42 -8.40
N LEU A 291 -1.58 1.22 -9.45
CA LEU A 291 -2.61 2.09 -10.03
C LEU A 291 -3.15 1.43 -11.29
N LYS A 292 -4.38 0.94 -11.26
CA LYS A 292 -5.01 0.31 -12.41
C LYS A 292 -6.35 0.98 -12.73
N ASP A 293 -6.45 1.61 -13.91
CA ASP A 293 -7.62 2.39 -14.28
C ASP A 293 -7.95 3.47 -13.22
N VAL A 294 -6.91 4.20 -12.74
CA VAL A 294 -7.01 5.26 -11.74
C VAL A 294 -6.84 6.62 -12.41
N GLU A 295 -7.72 7.57 -12.08
CA GLU A 295 -7.73 8.90 -12.68
C GLU A 295 -7.67 10.01 -11.63
N ASP A 296 -7.06 11.16 -12.00
CA ASP A 296 -7.05 12.43 -11.27
C ASP A 296 -6.73 12.31 -9.76
N SER A 297 -5.76 11.46 -9.41
CA SER A 297 -5.41 11.13 -8.02
C SER A 297 -4.02 11.64 -7.63
N GLU A 298 -3.79 11.84 -6.33
CA GLU A 298 -2.54 12.32 -5.76
C GLU A 298 -1.83 11.20 -4.97
N ILE A 299 -0.62 10.83 -5.39
CA ILE A 299 0.26 9.84 -4.78
C ILE A 299 1.51 10.58 -4.33
N VAL A 300 1.58 11.00 -3.07
CA VAL A 300 2.53 12.00 -2.58
C VAL A 300 3.23 11.56 -1.30
N GLY A 301 4.55 11.68 -1.25
CA GLY A 301 5.33 11.43 -0.04
C GLY A 301 5.41 9.97 0.40
N ASN A 302 4.99 9.01 -0.46
CA ASN A 302 5.00 7.61 -0.06
C ASN A 302 6.40 6.99 -0.18
N GLU A 303 6.69 6.02 0.67
CA GLU A 303 7.96 5.28 0.70
C GLU A 303 7.73 3.84 0.20
N LEU A 304 8.35 3.51 -0.94
CA LEU A 304 8.17 2.24 -1.65
C LEU A 304 9.51 1.52 -1.68
N VAL A 305 9.68 0.51 -0.83
CA VAL A 305 10.98 -0.06 -0.49
C VAL A 305 10.99 -1.57 -0.67
N GLY A 306 11.95 -2.09 -1.44
CA GLY A 306 12.18 -3.54 -1.58
C GLY A 306 11.04 -4.32 -2.24
N ASN A 307 10.20 -3.68 -3.08
CA ASN A 307 9.14 -4.37 -3.81
C ASN A 307 9.63 -4.81 -5.21
N ASP A 308 8.97 -5.75 -5.89
CA ASP A 308 9.28 -6.04 -7.30
C ASP A 308 9.07 -4.78 -8.16
N ASN A 309 7.90 -4.13 -8.01
CA ASN A 309 7.69 -2.80 -8.57
C ASN A 309 7.31 -1.84 -7.43
N GLY A 310 8.07 -0.78 -7.23
CA GLY A 310 7.69 0.25 -6.28
C GLY A 310 6.31 0.80 -6.63
N LEU A 311 6.14 1.28 -7.86
CA LEU A 311 4.87 1.76 -8.39
C LEU A 311 4.58 1.15 -9.77
N PHE A 312 3.44 0.47 -9.93
CA PHE A 312 2.96 -0.06 -11.20
C PHE A 312 1.75 0.74 -11.68
N VAL A 313 1.88 1.38 -12.87
CA VAL A 313 0.88 2.29 -13.42
C VAL A 313 0.29 1.71 -14.71
N TYR A 314 -0.96 1.26 -14.65
CA TYR A 314 -1.64 0.60 -15.75
C TYR A 314 -2.92 1.36 -16.15
N ASN A 315 -2.98 1.84 -17.38
CA ASN A 315 -4.14 2.54 -17.93
C ASN A 315 -4.65 3.68 -17.03
N ALA A 316 -3.74 4.42 -16.41
CA ALA A 316 -4.01 5.49 -15.47
C ALA A 316 -3.91 6.86 -16.15
N LEU A 317 -4.66 7.86 -15.70
CA LEU A 317 -4.78 9.14 -16.38
C LEU A 317 -4.76 10.33 -15.42
N GLY A 318 -3.84 11.26 -15.65
CA GLY A 318 -3.86 12.57 -14.99
C GLY A 318 -3.44 12.57 -13.53
N ASN A 319 -2.78 11.52 -13.04
CA ASN A 319 -2.37 11.40 -11.66
C ASN A 319 -1.10 12.22 -11.36
N ARG A 320 -0.89 12.53 -10.09
CA ARG A 320 0.27 13.23 -9.55
C ARG A 320 1.11 12.27 -8.70
N LEU A 321 2.27 11.87 -9.20
CA LEU A 321 3.24 10.99 -8.55
C LEU A 321 4.41 11.86 -8.08
N VAL A 322 4.29 12.44 -6.89
CA VAL A 322 5.15 13.55 -6.47
C VAL A 322 5.77 13.28 -5.10
N ASP A 323 7.07 13.59 -4.98
CA ASP A 323 7.79 13.50 -3.71
C ASP A 323 7.75 12.11 -3.05
N ASN A 324 7.79 11.01 -3.83
CA ASN A 324 7.85 9.65 -3.32
C ASN A 324 9.30 9.15 -3.28
N LEU A 325 9.62 8.31 -2.30
CA LEU A 325 10.86 7.54 -2.23
C LEU A 325 10.64 6.17 -2.88
N LEU A 326 11.49 5.83 -3.86
CA LEU A 326 11.52 4.51 -4.49
C LEU A 326 12.93 3.93 -4.25
N LEU A 327 13.02 3.00 -3.30
CA LEU A 327 14.27 2.48 -2.75
C LEU A 327 14.35 0.96 -2.91
N GLU A 328 15.42 0.46 -3.53
CA GLU A 328 15.72 -0.98 -3.67
C GLU A 328 14.60 -1.84 -4.27
N ASN A 329 13.72 -1.26 -5.11
CA ASN A 329 12.76 -2.07 -5.86
C ASN A 329 13.44 -2.70 -7.09
N ASP A 330 12.96 -3.82 -7.60
CA ASP A 330 13.44 -4.36 -8.87
C ASP A 330 13.19 -3.35 -9.99
N VAL A 331 11.99 -2.75 -10.03
CA VAL A 331 11.66 -1.60 -10.88
C VAL A 331 11.06 -0.49 -10.01
N GLY A 332 11.65 0.70 -10.01
CA GLY A 332 11.12 1.83 -9.24
C GLY A 332 9.71 2.20 -9.70
N VAL A 333 9.52 2.63 -10.95
CA VAL A 333 8.21 2.86 -11.56
C VAL A 333 8.08 2.14 -12.90
N HIS A 334 7.08 1.28 -13.02
CA HIS A 334 6.70 0.65 -14.26
C HIS A 334 5.38 1.24 -14.79
N THR A 335 5.41 1.88 -15.98
CA THR A 335 4.20 2.42 -16.62
C THR A 335 3.89 1.76 -17.95
N THR A 336 2.62 1.47 -18.18
CA THR A 336 2.14 0.83 -19.41
C THR A 336 1.65 1.84 -20.45
N ALA A 337 1.48 1.39 -21.69
CA ALA A 337 1.11 2.21 -22.84
C ALA A 337 -0.27 2.92 -22.72
N GLY A 338 -1.15 2.47 -21.83
CA GLY A 338 -2.47 3.08 -21.58
C GLY A 338 -2.41 4.31 -20.71
N SER A 339 -1.31 4.51 -19.96
CA SER A 339 -1.17 5.60 -19.00
C SER A 339 -0.70 6.90 -19.67
N SER A 340 -1.26 8.04 -19.27
CA SER A 340 -0.92 9.33 -19.87
C SER A 340 -1.26 10.52 -18.96
N ASN A 341 -0.58 11.66 -19.23
CA ASN A 341 -0.73 12.91 -18.48
C ASN A 341 -0.35 12.82 -16.99
N GLU A 342 0.49 11.87 -16.63
CA GLU A 342 1.02 11.76 -15.28
C GLU A 342 2.03 12.88 -14.99
N LEU A 343 1.88 13.56 -13.86
CA LEU A 343 2.92 14.46 -13.35
C LEU A 343 3.85 13.64 -12.42
N VAL A 344 5.08 13.43 -12.86
CA VAL A 344 6.09 12.69 -12.08
C VAL A 344 7.25 13.63 -11.75
N ALA A 345 7.34 14.10 -10.49
CA ALA A 345 8.31 15.11 -10.09
C ALA A 345 8.67 15.04 -8.60
N GLY A 346 9.88 15.41 -8.23
CA GLY A 346 10.34 15.42 -6.84
C GLY A 346 10.58 14.05 -6.24
N ASN A 347 10.44 12.95 -7.00
CA ASN A 347 10.67 11.62 -6.49
C ASN A 347 12.17 11.29 -6.39
N SER A 348 12.54 10.45 -5.43
CA SER A 348 13.89 9.89 -5.30
C SER A 348 13.92 8.45 -5.79
N PHE A 349 14.69 8.19 -6.85
CA PHE A 349 14.95 6.84 -7.37
C PHE A 349 16.33 6.40 -6.91
N ILE A 350 16.40 5.51 -5.90
CA ILE A 350 17.64 5.11 -5.23
C ILE A 350 17.77 3.59 -5.22
N ARG A 351 18.91 3.09 -5.73
CA ARG A 351 19.29 1.66 -5.72
C ARG A 351 18.23 0.68 -6.31
N ASN A 352 17.31 1.16 -7.16
CA ASN A 352 16.40 0.24 -7.85
C ASN A 352 17.16 -0.54 -8.93
N GLY A 353 16.75 -1.79 -9.20
CA GLY A 353 17.32 -2.59 -10.28
C GLY A 353 17.16 -1.92 -11.65
N GLU A 354 15.97 -1.36 -11.91
CA GLU A 354 15.68 -0.42 -12.99
C GLU A 354 14.93 0.77 -12.40
N ALA A 355 15.47 1.99 -12.54
CA ALA A 355 14.84 3.16 -11.92
C ALA A 355 13.43 3.40 -12.45
N ALA A 356 13.22 3.26 -13.77
CA ALA A 356 11.89 3.42 -14.39
C ALA A 356 11.80 2.71 -15.73
N PHE A 357 10.67 2.06 -16.00
CA PHE A 357 10.36 1.42 -17.26
C PHE A 357 9.04 1.94 -17.84
N ALA A 358 8.97 2.14 -19.16
CA ALA A 358 7.77 2.61 -19.84
C ALA A 358 7.49 1.83 -21.12
N GLU A 359 6.34 1.14 -21.16
CA GLU A 359 5.80 0.55 -22.38
C GLU A 359 5.14 1.62 -23.25
N THR A 360 5.94 2.42 -23.97
CA THR A 360 5.44 3.54 -24.77
C THR A 360 6.10 3.66 -26.11
N ASN A 361 5.36 4.20 -27.10
CA ASN A 361 5.88 4.60 -28.40
C ASN A 361 6.12 6.13 -28.52
N SER A 362 5.90 6.86 -27.44
CA SER A 362 6.09 8.31 -27.35
C SER A 362 7.11 8.68 -26.27
N GLN A 363 7.54 9.92 -26.25
CA GLN A 363 8.36 10.46 -25.18
C GLN A 363 7.44 10.89 -24.04
N LEU A 364 7.74 10.43 -22.81
CA LEU A 364 7.11 10.87 -21.58
C LEU A 364 8.06 11.85 -20.88
N ASN A 365 7.55 13.04 -20.53
CA ASN A 365 8.32 14.01 -19.78
C ASN A 365 7.96 13.89 -18.29
N TRP A 366 8.90 13.41 -17.52
CA TRP A 366 8.76 13.22 -16.07
C TRP A 366 9.47 14.33 -15.31
N ASN A 367 8.88 15.49 -15.34
CA ASN A 367 9.27 16.64 -14.53
C ASN A 367 8.11 17.64 -14.42
N GLY A 368 8.11 18.39 -13.32
CA GLY A 368 7.25 19.55 -13.16
C GLY A 368 7.80 20.80 -13.88
N SER A 369 7.14 21.93 -13.70
CA SER A 369 7.59 23.23 -14.25
C SER A 369 8.86 23.74 -13.58
N GLU A 370 9.09 23.41 -12.31
CA GLU A 370 10.19 23.91 -11.49
C GLU A 370 11.30 22.89 -11.33
N ARG A 371 10.98 21.61 -11.07
CA ARG A 371 11.94 20.55 -10.81
C ARG A 371 11.48 19.21 -11.43
N GLY A 372 12.43 18.31 -11.66
CA GLY A 372 12.25 16.92 -12.01
C GLY A 372 12.42 15.99 -10.83
N ASN A 373 13.07 14.85 -11.01
CA ASN A 373 13.27 13.81 -10.03
C ASN A 373 14.77 13.62 -9.73
N TYR A 374 15.09 13.04 -8.61
CA TYR A 374 16.44 12.57 -8.30
C TYR A 374 16.62 11.14 -8.82
N TRP A 375 17.73 10.93 -9.53
CA TRP A 375 18.10 9.65 -10.12
C TRP A 375 19.50 9.29 -9.63
N ALA A 376 19.65 8.34 -8.72
CA ALA A 376 20.95 8.01 -8.11
C ALA A 376 22.01 7.60 -9.14
N GLU A 377 21.60 7.01 -10.27
CA GLU A 377 22.50 6.60 -11.35
C GLU A 377 22.83 7.75 -12.32
N ALA A 378 22.12 8.89 -12.24
CA ALA A 378 22.40 10.03 -13.07
C ALA A 378 23.69 10.72 -12.62
N ARG A 379 24.59 10.98 -13.56
CA ARG A 379 25.72 11.88 -13.33
C ARG A 379 25.28 13.32 -13.55
N THR A 380 24.40 13.79 -12.64
CA THR A 380 23.85 15.13 -12.70
C THR A 380 24.94 16.16 -12.47
N VAL A 381 25.04 17.12 -13.38
CA VAL A 381 25.97 18.27 -13.28
C VAL A 381 25.14 19.51 -13.08
N ASP A 382 25.35 20.20 -11.96
CA ASP A 382 24.73 21.47 -11.59
C ASP A 382 25.84 22.51 -11.53
N VAL A 383 25.92 23.38 -12.54
CA VAL A 383 27.00 24.37 -12.70
C VAL A 383 26.72 25.65 -11.91
N ASP A 384 25.45 26.03 -11.84
CA ASP A 384 25.03 27.28 -11.18
C ASP A 384 24.56 27.10 -9.74
N SER A 385 24.55 25.84 -9.26
CA SER A 385 24.23 25.44 -7.88
C SER A 385 22.80 25.81 -7.46
N ASP A 386 21.85 25.67 -8.39
CA ASP A 386 20.41 25.87 -8.12
C ASP A 386 19.71 24.57 -7.66
N GLY A 387 20.44 23.47 -7.58
CA GLY A 387 19.94 22.14 -7.18
C GLY A 387 19.33 21.36 -8.34
N ILE A 388 19.39 21.87 -9.56
CA ILE A 388 18.83 21.25 -10.76
C ILE A 388 19.96 21.00 -11.77
N GLY A 389 19.98 19.82 -12.37
CA GLY A 389 20.97 19.48 -13.37
C GLY A 389 20.80 20.24 -14.67
N ASP A 390 21.90 20.74 -15.20
CA ASP A 390 21.97 21.47 -16.49
C ASP A 390 21.75 20.57 -17.71
N THR A 391 21.72 19.26 -17.52
CA THR A 391 21.52 18.29 -18.59
C THR A 391 20.34 17.37 -18.25
N ARG A 392 19.48 17.16 -19.25
CA ARG A 392 18.37 16.20 -19.11
C ARG A 392 18.88 14.79 -18.87
N TYR A 393 18.10 14.01 -18.14
CA TYR A 393 18.34 12.59 -17.89
C TYR A 393 17.29 11.70 -18.57
N ARG A 394 17.67 10.47 -18.91
CA ARG A 394 16.79 9.48 -19.55
C ARG A 394 16.93 8.13 -18.85
N PRO A 395 16.12 7.84 -17.82
CA PRO A 395 16.18 6.57 -17.10
C PRO A 395 15.77 5.37 -17.97
N ALA A 396 14.87 5.58 -18.92
CA ALA A 396 14.37 4.54 -19.82
C ALA A 396 14.56 4.98 -21.27
N GLY A 397 15.75 4.74 -21.81
CA GLY A 397 16.14 5.06 -23.18
C GLY A 397 16.12 3.86 -24.13
N THR A 398 16.87 3.99 -25.22
CA THR A 398 16.98 2.93 -26.26
C THR A 398 17.70 1.70 -25.74
N VAL A 399 18.69 1.87 -24.85
CA VAL A 399 19.46 0.75 -24.30
C VAL A 399 18.59 -0.07 -23.35
N GLU A 400 17.91 0.55 -22.42
CA GLU A 400 17.05 -0.07 -21.43
C GLU A 400 15.93 -0.86 -22.14
N ARG A 401 15.28 -0.25 -23.12
CA ARG A 401 14.27 -0.95 -23.94
C ARG A 401 14.86 -2.13 -24.71
N LEU A 402 16.07 -2.01 -25.27
CA LEU A 402 16.71 -3.11 -25.97
C LEU A 402 17.02 -4.29 -25.03
N VAL A 403 17.44 -4.00 -23.81
CA VAL A 403 17.70 -5.01 -22.77
C VAL A 403 16.40 -5.70 -22.39
N HIS A 404 15.33 -4.95 -22.20
CA HIS A 404 14.00 -5.49 -21.87
C HIS A 404 13.46 -6.39 -23.00
N GLU A 405 13.47 -5.92 -24.27
CA GLU A 405 13.04 -6.70 -25.44
C GLU A 405 13.95 -7.93 -25.71
N ARG A 406 15.20 -7.86 -25.29
CA ARG A 406 16.23 -8.89 -25.52
C ARG A 406 17.13 -9.06 -24.29
N PRO A 407 16.73 -9.86 -23.30
CA PRO A 407 17.47 -10.02 -22.04
C PRO A 407 18.95 -10.42 -22.23
N GLN A 408 19.31 -11.08 -23.35
CA GLN A 408 20.71 -11.40 -23.66
C GLN A 408 21.56 -10.13 -23.89
N ALA A 409 20.96 -8.98 -24.21
CA ALA A 409 21.67 -7.71 -24.36
C ALA A 409 22.13 -7.15 -23.00
N ALA A 410 21.57 -7.60 -21.87
CA ALA A 410 21.97 -7.21 -20.53
C ALA A 410 23.47 -7.44 -20.28
N ALA A 411 24.06 -8.50 -20.85
CA ALA A 411 25.49 -8.76 -20.76
C ALA A 411 26.38 -7.62 -21.34
N PHE A 412 25.80 -6.69 -22.09
CA PHE A 412 26.48 -5.55 -22.69
C PHE A 412 25.95 -4.21 -22.14
N ALA A 413 25.02 -4.21 -21.21
CA ALA A 413 24.36 -3.02 -20.68
C ALA A 413 25.37 -1.99 -20.15
N GLU A 414 26.43 -2.45 -19.50
CA GLU A 414 27.53 -1.67 -18.93
C GLU A 414 28.67 -1.41 -19.95
N SER A 415 28.48 -1.72 -21.23
CA SER A 415 29.56 -1.54 -22.21
C SER A 415 29.74 -0.08 -22.62
N PRO A 416 30.99 0.37 -22.91
CA PRO A 416 31.25 1.73 -23.38
C PRO A 416 30.47 2.12 -24.65
N ALA A 417 30.01 1.11 -25.43
CA ALA A 417 29.19 1.36 -26.62
C ALA A 417 27.77 1.79 -26.23
N PHE A 418 27.18 1.15 -25.21
CA PHE A 418 25.86 1.53 -24.71
C PHE A 418 25.90 2.84 -23.92
N ASP A 419 27.00 3.09 -23.17
CA ASP A 419 27.22 4.38 -22.53
C ASP A 419 27.28 5.54 -23.54
N ALA A 420 27.94 5.30 -24.69
CA ALA A 420 27.97 6.29 -25.76
C ALA A 420 26.58 6.54 -26.37
N VAL A 421 25.69 5.54 -26.43
CA VAL A 421 24.30 5.70 -26.86
C VAL A 421 23.53 6.54 -25.84
N ARG A 422 23.60 6.21 -24.55
CA ARG A 422 22.96 6.97 -23.46
C ARG A 422 23.42 8.42 -23.44
N MET A 423 24.75 8.66 -23.58
CA MET A 423 25.32 10.01 -23.66
C MET A 423 24.83 10.76 -24.89
N ALA A 424 24.70 10.10 -26.04
CA ALA A 424 24.17 10.75 -27.24
C ALA A 424 22.70 11.13 -27.09
N GLU A 425 21.88 10.25 -26.51
CA GLU A 425 20.47 10.52 -26.25
C GLU A 425 20.26 11.67 -25.23
N SER A 426 21.10 11.76 -24.20
CA SER A 426 21.01 12.83 -23.23
C SER A 426 21.53 14.19 -23.81
N SER A 427 22.56 14.16 -24.66
CA SER A 427 23.23 15.36 -25.15
C SER A 427 22.61 16.00 -26.40
N PHE A 428 21.89 15.22 -27.21
CA PHE A 428 21.33 15.70 -28.48
C PHE A 428 19.79 15.73 -28.47
N PRO A 429 19.16 16.89 -28.13
CA PRO A 429 17.70 17.05 -28.05
C PRO A 429 16.93 16.70 -29.34
N VAL A 430 17.60 16.68 -30.48
CA VAL A 430 16.99 16.36 -31.79
C VAL A 430 16.72 14.86 -31.95
N LEU A 431 17.30 14.00 -31.10
CA LEU A 431 17.03 12.57 -31.09
C LEU A 431 15.83 12.30 -30.14
N GLU A 432 14.63 12.50 -30.66
CA GLU A 432 13.41 12.07 -29.98
C GLU A 432 13.29 10.56 -30.11
N SER A 433 13.68 9.82 -29.06
CA SER A 433 13.38 8.40 -28.92
C SER A 433 12.24 8.21 -27.92
N PRO A 434 11.36 7.20 -28.11
CA PRO A 434 10.36 6.85 -27.12
C PRO A 434 11.00 6.51 -25.77
N GLY A 435 10.29 6.74 -24.67
CA GLY A 435 10.74 6.47 -23.31
C GLY A 435 10.61 7.70 -22.40
N ILE A 436 11.16 7.58 -21.21
CA ILE A 436 11.07 8.60 -20.17
C ILE A 436 12.21 9.63 -20.34
N VAL A 437 11.89 10.90 -20.13
CA VAL A 437 12.86 11.99 -20.11
C VAL A 437 12.54 12.90 -18.94
N ASP A 438 13.55 13.19 -18.13
CA ASP A 438 13.54 14.24 -17.14
C ASP A 438 14.38 15.42 -17.65
N GLN A 439 13.74 16.57 -17.86
CA GLN A 439 14.40 17.76 -18.38
C GLN A 439 15.12 18.57 -17.28
N ARG A 440 14.81 18.31 -16.02
CA ARG A 440 15.27 19.07 -14.84
C ARG A 440 15.63 18.15 -13.68
N PRO A 441 16.50 17.15 -13.87
CA PRO A 441 16.84 16.19 -12.81
C PRO A 441 17.43 16.93 -11.61
N LEU A 442 17.12 16.46 -10.41
CA LEU A 442 17.65 17.00 -9.16
C LEU A 442 19.11 16.57 -8.97
N ALA A 443 19.93 17.46 -8.41
CA ALA A 443 21.32 17.18 -8.07
C ALA A 443 21.46 16.33 -6.80
N ASP A 444 20.57 16.54 -5.83
CA ASP A 444 20.53 15.84 -4.55
C ASP A 444 19.14 15.24 -4.29
N PRO A 445 19.07 14.11 -3.53
CA PRO A 445 17.79 13.49 -3.21
C PRO A 445 16.99 14.39 -2.24
N PRO A 446 15.69 14.63 -2.51
CA PRO A 446 14.83 15.36 -1.57
C PRO A 446 14.51 14.57 -0.29
N HIS A 447 14.71 13.24 -0.28
CA HIS A 447 14.49 12.37 0.87
C HIS A 447 15.80 12.10 1.60
N ASP A 448 16.00 12.72 2.76
CA ASP A 448 17.24 12.56 3.54
C ASP A 448 17.26 11.26 4.35
N ASN A 449 16.08 10.72 4.67
CA ASN A 449 15.85 9.57 5.55
C ASN A 449 16.02 8.20 4.86
N TRP A 450 16.31 8.13 3.57
CA TRP A 450 16.40 6.84 2.88
C TRP A 450 17.45 5.87 3.48
N ARG A 451 18.44 6.41 4.22
CA ARG A 451 19.47 5.61 4.91
C ARG A 451 18.97 4.94 6.18
N ASP A 452 17.84 5.40 6.74
CA ASP A 452 17.29 4.85 7.98
C ASP A 452 16.78 3.41 7.77
N TYR A 453 16.47 3.05 6.52
CA TYR A 453 16.12 1.67 6.13
C TYR A 453 17.28 0.67 6.25
N TYR A 454 18.53 1.14 6.38
CA TYR A 454 19.72 0.30 6.57
C TYR A 454 20.26 0.34 7.99
N ALA A 455 19.70 1.16 8.86
CA ALA A 455 20.13 1.21 10.24
C ALA A 455 19.68 -0.08 10.94
N ASP A 456 20.63 -0.81 11.53
CA ASP A 456 20.33 -1.90 12.44
C ASP A 456 19.39 -1.36 13.53
N HIS A 457 18.14 -1.77 13.53
CA HIS A 457 17.23 -1.53 14.64
C HIS A 457 17.62 -2.48 15.78
N ASP A 458 18.76 -2.17 16.45
CA ASP A 458 19.08 -2.72 17.76
C ASP A 458 18.03 -2.17 18.76
N HIS A 459 16.94 -2.91 18.94
CA HIS A 459 15.92 -2.69 19.98
C HIS A 459 15.89 -3.81 21.00
#